data_14a2081402c43f4d7c76cbde17af5a14
#
_entry.id   14a2081402c43f4d7c76cbde17af5a14
#
_cell.length_a   1.000
_cell.length_b   1.000
_cell.length_c   1.000
_cell.angle_alpha   90.00
_cell.angle_beta   90.00
_cell.angle_gamma   90.00
#
_symmetry.space_group_name_H-M   'P 1'
#
loop_
_entity.id
_entity.type
_entity.pdbx_description
1 polymer ?
#
loop_
_entity_poly.entity_id
_entity_poly.type
_entity_poly.pdbx_seq_one_letter_code
_entity_poly.pdbx_strand_id
1 'polypeptide(L)'
;PPPPPPPPPPPPPFFLHAHPGFRDAQESRGLGDVYKRQYHDSTDVNDPVQRKIACFRLIAKMPTLAAMAYKYSLGQPAIYPKNELSYPSNFLNMCFGVPTEDKEVNETMSRAMDKILILHADHEQNASTSTVRLAGSSGAIPFACIASGIACLWGAAHGGANEACLRMLDEIGNVKNIPQFINKAKDKNDPFRLMGFGHRVYKNYDPRAKVMQKTCHELLDHLGLKNDPKLAIAMELEKIALEDEYFIEKKLYPNVDFYSGIVMKAMGFPMEMFTVLFAVGRTVGWVSQWDEMIEDKSQRIGRPRQLYVGNPGRDYQDINNR
;
A
#
# COMPACT_ATOMS: atom_id res chain seq x y z
N PRO A 1 14.91 -53.75 11.41
CA PRO A 1 14.48 -52.46 11.90
C PRO A 1 12.95 -52.39 11.85
N PRO A 2 12.26 -51.78 12.86
CA PRO A 2 10.81 -51.62 12.82
C PRO A 2 10.40 -50.81 11.57
N PRO A 3 9.24 -51.08 10.97
CA PRO A 3 8.77 -50.33 9.80
C PRO A 3 8.63 -48.83 10.15
N PRO A 4 8.89 -47.94 9.21
CA PRO A 4 8.73 -46.50 9.46
C PRO A 4 7.28 -46.21 9.90
N PRO A 5 7.08 -45.20 10.77
CA PRO A 5 5.73 -44.82 11.18
C PRO A 5 4.90 -44.42 9.98
N PRO A 6 3.60 -44.69 9.96
CA PRO A 6 2.73 -44.26 8.86
C PRO A 6 2.81 -42.73 8.71
N PRO A 7 2.70 -42.19 7.45
CA PRO A 7 2.69 -40.78 7.26
C PRO A 7 1.54 -40.15 8.08
N PRO A 8 1.71 -38.91 8.57
CA PRO A 8 0.63 -38.23 9.26
C PRO A 8 -0.60 -38.15 8.35
N PRO A 9 -1.82 -38.25 8.90
CA PRO A 9 -3.03 -38.13 8.12
C PRO A 9 -2.98 -36.77 7.38
N PRO A 10 -3.47 -36.72 6.13
CA PRO A 10 -3.56 -35.45 5.42
C PRO A 10 -4.33 -34.47 6.30
N PRO A 11 -3.95 -33.16 6.31
CA PRO A 11 -4.73 -32.17 7.01
C PRO A 11 -6.19 -32.32 6.58
N PRO A 12 -7.15 -32.22 7.49
CA PRO A 12 -8.56 -32.32 7.13
C PRO A 12 -8.79 -31.37 5.96
N PRO A 13 -9.45 -31.81 4.89
CA PRO A 13 -9.78 -30.89 3.82
C PRO A 13 -10.47 -29.70 4.50
N PHE A 14 -10.10 -28.48 4.10
CA PHE A 14 -10.85 -27.28 4.42
C PHE A 14 -12.24 -27.44 3.83
N PHE A 15 -13.02 -28.37 4.36
CA PHE A 15 -14.43 -28.32 4.22
C PHE A 15 -14.86 -27.10 5.03
N LEU A 16 -15.23 -26.08 4.33
CA LEU A 16 -16.23 -25.13 4.74
C LEU A 16 -17.48 -25.95 5.12
N HIS A 17 -17.38 -26.70 6.24
CA HIS A 17 -18.54 -27.35 6.79
C HIS A 17 -19.54 -26.23 7.03
N ALA A 18 -20.73 -26.42 6.49
CA ALA A 18 -21.88 -25.56 6.67
C ALA A 18 -22.14 -25.34 8.16
N HIS A 19 -21.29 -24.56 8.79
CA HIS A 19 -21.59 -23.90 10.03
C HIS A 19 -22.89 -23.12 9.78
N PRO A 20 -23.85 -23.03 10.69
CA PRO A 20 -25.08 -22.24 10.50
C PRO A 20 -24.81 -20.86 9.86
N GLY A 21 -23.64 -20.24 10.10
CA GLY A 21 -23.21 -19.02 9.47
C GLY A 21 -22.87 -19.10 7.96
N PHE A 22 -22.63 -20.28 7.41
CA PHE A 22 -22.44 -20.46 5.96
C PHE A 22 -23.74 -20.64 5.20
N ARG A 23 -24.81 -21.14 5.81
CA ARG A 23 -26.14 -21.11 5.23
C ARG A 23 -26.64 -19.69 5.03
N ASP A 24 -26.40 -18.82 6.00
CA ASP A 24 -26.75 -17.39 5.90
C ASP A 24 -25.97 -16.67 4.80
N ALA A 25 -24.77 -17.13 4.43
CA ALA A 25 -23.99 -16.62 3.31
C ALA A 25 -24.57 -17.00 1.93
N GLN A 26 -25.25 -18.15 1.83
CA GLN A 26 -25.98 -18.59 0.63
C GLN A 26 -27.33 -17.90 0.46
N GLU A 27 -27.93 -17.39 1.56
CA GLU A 27 -29.23 -16.75 1.58
C GLU A 27 -29.15 -15.21 1.57
N SER A 28 -28.40 -14.62 0.66
CA SER A 28 -28.33 -13.17 0.40
C SER A 28 -27.76 -12.25 1.50
N ARG A 29 -27.39 -12.76 2.67
CA ARG A 29 -26.73 -11.97 3.74
C ARG A 29 -25.22 -11.95 3.64
N GLY A 30 -24.65 -12.80 2.82
CA GLY A 30 -23.29 -12.78 2.30
C GLY A 30 -22.16 -12.82 3.34
N LEU A 31 -20.96 -12.57 2.86
CA LEU A 31 -19.73 -12.41 3.66
C LEU A 31 -19.88 -11.40 4.81
N GLY A 32 -20.84 -10.47 4.72
CA GLY A 32 -21.14 -9.50 5.77
C GLY A 32 -21.51 -10.13 7.12
N ASP A 33 -22.20 -11.27 7.14
CA ASP A 33 -22.58 -11.94 8.40
C ASP A 33 -21.38 -12.66 9.05
N VAL A 34 -20.43 -13.13 8.25
CA VAL A 34 -19.16 -13.70 8.77
C VAL A 34 -18.37 -12.60 9.49
N TYR A 35 -18.26 -11.42 8.92
CA TYR A 35 -17.60 -10.28 9.53
C TYR A 35 -18.39 -9.72 10.73
N LYS A 36 -19.72 -9.71 10.70
CA LYS A 36 -20.55 -9.32 11.84
C LYS A 36 -20.24 -10.15 13.09
N ARG A 37 -20.01 -11.44 12.93
CA ARG A 37 -19.66 -12.32 14.06
C ARG A 37 -18.26 -12.04 14.64
N GLN A 38 -17.33 -11.53 13.82
CA GLN A 38 -15.99 -11.16 14.30
C GLN A 38 -15.94 -9.76 14.93
N TYR A 39 -16.82 -8.85 14.48
CA TYR A 39 -16.81 -7.44 14.85
C TYR A 39 -18.25 -6.93 15.11
N HIS A 40 -19.07 -7.73 15.75
CA HIS A 40 -20.52 -7.53 15.89
C HIS A 40 -20.96 -6.16 16.44
N ASP A 41 -20.09 -5.46 17.16
CA ASP A 41 -20.33 -4.13 17.73
C ASP A 41 -19.78 -2.97 16.87
N SER A 42 -19.41 -3.23 15.61
CA SER A 42 -18.82 -2.21 14.73
C SER A 42 -19.07 -2.49 13.23
N THR A 43 -20.15 -3.18 12.90
CA THR A 43 -20.43 -3.60 11.51
C THR A 43 -21.69 -3.02 10.94
N ASP A 44 -22.56 -2.41 11.74
CA ASP A 44 -23.73 -1.72 11.21
C ASP A 44 -23.32 -0.38 10.59
N VAL A 45 -23.32 -0.33 9.26
CA VAL A 45 -22.93 0.86 8.50
C VAL A 45 -23.93 2.01 8.63
N ASN A 46 -25.15 1.75 9.09
CA ASN A 46 -26.19 2.76 9.29
C ASN A 46 -26.10 3.42 10.68
N ASP A 47 -25.47 2.75 11.64
CA ASP A 47 -25.23 3.29 12.98
C ASP A 47 -23.93 4.13 12.99
N PRO A 48 -24.01 5.47 13.18
CA PRO A 48 -22.82 6.33 13.17
C PRO A 48 -21.83 5.99 14.28
N VAL A 49 -22.28 5.47 15.42
CA VAL A 49 -21.39 5.08 16.52
C VAL A 49 -20.58 3.85 16.13
N GLN A 50 -21.24 2.83 15.56
CA GLN A 50 -20.56 1.62 15.10
C GLN A 50 -19.61 1.92 13.93
N ARG A 51 -19.98 2.80 12.99
CA ARG A 51 -19.08 3.27 11.94
C ARG A 51 -17.80 3.86 12.53
N LYS A 52 -17.94 4.78 13.48
CA LYS A 52 -16.80 5.43 14.12
C LYS A 52 -15.89 4.45 14.86
N ILE A 53 -16.48 3.47 15.56
CA ILE A 53 -15.73 2.39 16.20
C ILE A 53 -14.97 1.56 15.15
N ALA A 54 -15.60 1.22 14.03
CA ALA A 54 -14.96 0.49 12.95
C ALA A 54 -13.79 1.27 12.34
N CYS A 55 -13.95 2.59 12.13
CA CYS A 55 -12.89 3.47 11.65
C CYS A 55 -11.67 3.47 12.58
N PHE A 56 -11.88 3.65 13.88
CA PHE A 56 -10.79 3.61 14.86
C PHE A 56 -10.10 2.26 14.93
N ARG A 57 -10.88 1.16 14.89
CA ARG A 57 -10.33 -0.20 14.89
C ARG A 57 -9.49 -0.49 13.66
N LEU A 58 -9.91 -0.06 12.48
CA LEU A 58 -9.14 -0.23 11.24
C LEU A 58 -7.80 0.51 11.32
N ILE A 59 -7.81 1.78 11.72
CA ILE A 59 -6.59 2.57 11.85
C ILE A 59 -5.66 1.97 12.89
N ALA A 60 -6.18 1.60 14.06
CA ALA A 60 -5.37 1.07 15.16
C ALA A 60 -4.79 -0.34 14.86
N LYS A 61 -5.52 -1.19 14.14
CA LYS A 61 -5.11 -2.58 13.86
C LYS A 61 -4.17 -2.71 12.67
N MET A 62 -4.21 -1.79 11.73
CA MET A 62 -3.44 -1.92 10.48
C MET A 62 -1.92 -2.06 10.72
N PRO A 63 -1.27 -1.25 11.59
CA PRO A 63 0.16 -1.44 11.86
C PRO A 63 0.45 -2.78 12.53
N THR A 64 -0.42 -3.24 13.41
CA THR A 64 -0.24 -4.54 14.07
C THR A 64 -0.34 -5.69 13.05
N LEU A 65 -1.31 -5.66 12.14
CA LEU A 65 -1.46 -6.67 11.09
C LEU A 65 -0.25 -6.67 10.14
N ALA A 66 0.21 -5.49 9.74
CA ALA A 66 1.38 -5.34 8.88
C ALA A 66 2.67 -5.87 9.55
N ALA A 67 2.89 -5.50 10.80
CA ALA A 67 4.04 -5.97 11.57
C ALA A 67 3.99 -7.49 11.84
N MET A 68 2.81 -8.04 12.15
CA MET A 68 2.64 -9.49 12.33
C MET A 68 2.92 -10.25 11.04
N ALA A 69 2.43 -9.76 9.88
CA ALA A 69 2.73 -10.36 8.59
C ALA A 69 4.24 -10.34 8.29
N TYR A 70 4.90 -9.23 8.58
CA TYR A 70 6.35 -9.10 8.43
C TYR A 70 7.10 -10.08 9.35
N LYS A 71 6.78 -10.11 10.64
CA LYS A 71 7.37 -11.04 11.60
C LYS A 71 7.17 -12.50 11.21
N TYR A 72 5.96 -12.83 10.75
CA TYR A 72 5.63 -14.18 10.29
C TYR A 72 6.51 -14.57 9.07
N SER A 73 6.71 -13.67 8.11
CA SER A 73 7.56 -13.94 6.96
C SER A 73 9.04 -14.20 7.32
N LEU A 74 9.49 -13.69 8.47
CA LEU A 74 10.83 -13.90 9.00
C LEU A 74 10.93 -15.13 9.96
N GLY A 75 9.83 -15.82 10.20
CA GLY A 75 9.77 -16.89 11.21
C GLY A 75 9.96 -16.40 12.65
N GLN A 76 9.67 -15.11 12.90
CA GLN A 76 9.82 -14.47 14.21
C GLN A 76 8.48 -14.34 14.93
N PRO A 77 8.48 -14.34 16.29
CA PRO A 77 7.26 -14.15 17.06
C PRO A 77 6.70 -12.72 16.89
N ALA A 78 5.37 -12.61 16.95
CA ALA A 78 4.70 -11.32 16.93
C ALA A 78 5.03 -10.50 18.19
N ILE A 79 5.21 -9.22 18.01
CA ILE A 79 5.34 -8.23 19.10
C ILE A 79 4.04 -7.43 19.16
N TYR A 80 3.50 -7.30 20.37
CA TYR A 80 2.29 -6.53 20.59
C TYR A 80 2.59 -5.04 20.80
N PRO A 81 1.63 -4.15 20.49
CA PRO A 81 1.80 -2.73 20.72
C PRO A 81 1.93 -2.39 22.21
N LYS A 82 2.72 -1.36 22.51
CA LYS A 82 2.91 -0.79 23.85
C LYS A 82 2.15 0.55 23.94
N ASN A 83 1.38 0.74 25.01
CA ASN A 83 0.51 1.93 25.15
C ASN A 83 1.27 3.25 25.30
N GLU A 84 2.50 3.21 25.80
CA GLU A 84 3.37 4.35 26.01
C GLU A 84 4.05 4.86 24.72
N LEU A 85 4.02 4.07 23.64
CA LEU A 85 4.65 4.44 22.40
C LEU A 85 3.69 5.17 21.46
N SER A 86 4.21 6.14 20.71
CA SER A 86 3.49 6.78 19.62
C SER A 86 3.16 5.78 18.51
N TYR A 87 2.23 6.11 17.61
CA TYR A 87 1.82 5.24 16.51
C TYR A 87 3.01 4.79 15.63
N PRO A 88 3.89 5.69 15.12
CA PRO A 88 5.05 5.26 14.34
C PRO A 88 6.09 4.48 15.19
N SER A 89 6.33 4.88 16.43
CA SER A 89 7.24 4.16 17.33
C SER A 89 6.73 2.76 17.63
N ASN A 90 5.43 2.61 17.83
CA ASN A 90 4.79 1.31 18.05
C ASN A 90 4.94 0.39 16.83
N PHE A 91 4.73 0.93 15.63
CA PHE A 91 4.90 0.18 14.41
C PHE A 91 6.36 -0.31 14.24
N LEU A 92 7.34 0.57 14.46
CA LEU A 92 8.76 0.20 14.42
C LEU A 92 9.12 -0.85 15.49
N ASN A 93 8.61 -0.68 16.72
CA ASN A 93 8.80 -1.66 17.79
C ASN A 93 8.22 -3.02 17.42
N MET A 94 7.01 -3.07 16.86
CA MET A 94 6.40 -4.32 16.43
C MET A 94 7.13 -4.99 15.27
N CYS A 95 7.71 -4.21 14.35
CA CYS A 95 8.49 -4.74 13.22
C CYS A 95 9.86 -5.25 13.61
N PHE A 96 10.60 -4.51 14.45
CA PHE A 96 12.02 -4.75 14.71
C PHE A 96 12.35 -5.18 16.14
N GLY A 97 11.40 -5.11 17.06
CA GLY A 97 11.56 -5.61 18.41
C GLY A 97 11.71 -7.12 18.46
N VAL A 98 12.37 -7.62 19.50
CA VAL A 98 12.43 -9.04 19.84
C VAL A 98 11.97 -9.23 21.28
N PRO A 99 11.28 -10.36 21.63
CA PRO A 99 10.68 -10.52 22.95
C PRO A 99 11.68 -10.52 24.11
N THR A 100 12.94 -10.82 23.82
CA THR A 100 14.02 -10.99 24.80
C THR A 100 14.85 -9.73 25.03
N GLU A 101 14.59 -8.65 24.30
CA GLU A 101 15.35 -7.42 24.35
C GLU A 101 14.42 -6.21 24.55
N ASP A 102 14.66 -5.41 25.58
CA ASP A 102 14.07 -4.09 25.70
C ASP A 102 14.92 -3.07 24.90
N LYS A 103 14.58 -2.96 23.60
CA LYS A 103 15.25 -2.00 22.73
C LYS A 103 14.38 -0.77 22.58
N GLU A 104 14.96 0.38 22.90
CA GLU A 104 14.31 1.66 22.63
C GLU A 104 14.18 1.91 21.13
N VAL A 105 13.05 2.47 20.73
CA VAL A 105 12.82 2.88 19.35
C VAL A 105 13.60 4.17 19.06
N ASN A 106 14.39 4.13 18.00
CA ASN A 106 15.14 5.31 17.55
C ASN A 106 14.18 6.44 17.17
N GLU A 107 14.30 7.57 17.83
CA GLU A 107 13.39 8.73 17.66
C GLU A 107 13.47 9.34 16.26
N THR A 108 14.67 9.37 15.64
CA THR A 108 14.81 9.87 14.26
C THR A 108 14.11 8.95 13.25
N MET A 109 14.21 7.64 13.45
CA MET A 109 13.45 6.66 12.63
C MET A 109 11.95 6.83 12.86
N SER A 110 11.51 7.04 14.10
CA SER A 110 10.10 7.26 14.43
C SER A 110 9.55 8.51 13.74
N ARG A 111 10.28 9.62 13.77
CA ARG A 111 9.89 10.85 13.05
C ARG A 111 9.89 10.68 11.53
N ALA A 112 10.84 9.91 11.00
CA ALA A 112 10.86 9.60 9.57
C ALA A 112 9.65 8.76 9.16
N MET A 113 9.29 7.74 9.95
CA MET A 113 8.11 6.92 9.74
C MET A 113 6.82 7.75 9.84
N ASP A 114 6.71 8.63 10.82
CA ASP A 114 5.56 9.53 10.98
C ASP A 114 5.33 10.38 9.72
N LYS A 115 6.40 10.99 9.19
CA LYS A 115 6.33 11.76 7.93
C LYS A 115 5.91 10.88 6.75
N ILE A 116 6.41 9.64 6.64
CA ILE A 116 5.98 8.70 5.61
C ILE A 116 4.47 8.46 5.73
N LEU A 117 3.98 8.13 6.91
CA LEU A 117 2.57 7.84 7.15
C LEU A 117 1.67 9.05 6.80
N ILE A 118 2.06 10.26 7.22
CA ILE A 118 1.32 11.49 6.93
C ILE A 118 1.30 11.78 5.42
N LEU A 119 2.44 11.69 4.73
CA LEU A 119 2.53 12.02 3.30
C LEU A 119 1.81 11.01 2.40
N HIS A 120 1.54 9.82 2.91
CA HIS A 120 0.79 8.78 2.20
C HIS A 120 -0.67 8.64 2.67
N ALA A 121 -1.11 9.43 3.66
CA ALA A 121 -2.41 9.28 4.31
C ALA A 121 -3.58 9.37 3.33
N ASP A 122 -3.59 10.36 2.45
CA ASP A 122 -4.60 10.51 1.40
C ASP A 122 -4.01 11.13 0.14
N HIS A 123 -4.65 10.89 -0.99
CA HIS A 123 -4.36 11.53 -2.26
C HIS A 123 -5.58 11.45 -3.18
N GLU A 124 -6.65 12.08 -2.76
CA GLU A 124 -7.93 12.12 -3.51
C GLU A 124 -8.43 10.71 -3.91
N GLN A 125 -9.23 10.64 -4.96
CA GLN A 125 -9.76 9.38 -5.48
C GLN A 125 -8.79 8.70 -6.46
N ASN A 126 -7.66 8.21 -5.95
CA ASN A 126 -6.80 7.29 -6.69
C ASN A 126 -7.46 5.91 -6.85
N ALA A 127 -6.81 4.98 -7.57
CA ALA A 127 -7.38 3.68 -7.89
C ALA A 127 -7.86 2.90 -6.66
N SER A 128 -7.06 2.81 -5.60
CA SER A 128 -7.44 2.07 -4.39
C SER A 128 -8.53 2.78 -3.59
N THR A 129 -8.49 4.11 -3.48
CA THR A 129 -9.54 4.90 -2.83
C THR A 129 -10.86 4.79 -3.58
N SER A 130 -10.84 4.88 -4.91
CA SER A 130 -12.02 4.65 -5.75
C SER A 130 -12.58 3.24 -5.60
N THR A 131 -11.72 2.24 -5.44
CA THR A 131 -12.12 0.84 -5.17
C THR A 131 -12.81 0.71 -3.82
N VAL A 132 -12.29 1.35 -2.77
CA VAL A 132 -12.91 1.39 -1.43
C VAL A 132 -14.29 2.04 -1.51
N ARG A 133 -14.42 3.19 -2.18
CA ARG A 133 -15.69 3.88 -2.37
C ARG A 133 -16.66 3.06 -3.20
N LEU A 134 -16.18 2.42 -4.28
CA LEU A 134 -17.02 1.56 -5.12
C LEU A 134 -17.57 0.37 -4.32
N ALA A 135 -16.72 -0.33 -3.57
CA ALA A 135 -17.15 -1.42 -2.70
C ALA A 135 -18.14 -0.94 -1.63
N GLY A 136 -17.82 0.17 -0.96
CA GLY A 136 -18.68 0.77 0.07
C GLY A 136 -20.04 1.24 -0.45
N SER A 137 -20.11 1.67 -1.71
CA SER A 137 -21.37 2.11 -2.34
C SER A 137 -22.46 1.03 -2.39
N SER A 138 -22.07 -0.23 -2.25
CA SER A 138 -23.00 -1.37 -2.14
C SER A 138 -23.54 -1.60 -0.71
N GLY A 139 -23.11 -0.82 0.27
CA GLY A 139 -23.42 -1.04 1.69
C GLY A 139 -22.51 -2.08 2.35
N ALA A 140 -21.37 -2.42 1.72
CA ALA A 140 -20.39 -3.33 2.31
C ALA A 140 -19.74 -2.72 3.55
N ILE A 141 -19.44 -3.58 4.53
CA ILE A 141 -18.78 -3.16 5.78
C ILE A 141 -17.37 -2.61 5.52
N PRO A 142 -16.87 -1.68 6.34
CA PRO A 142 -15.60 -1.00 6.08
C PRO A 142 -14.41 -1.96 6.00
N PHE A 143 -14.40 -3.03 6.78
CA PHE A 143 -13.31 -4.03 6.73
C PHE A 143 -13.17 -4.67 5.34
N ALA A 144 -14.28 -5.01 4.69
CA ALA A 144 -14.28 -5.55 3.33
C ALA A 144 -13.87 -4.50 2.30
N CYS A 145 -14.31 -3.25 2.47
CA CYS A 145 -13.95 -2.14 1.60
C CYS A 145 -12.44 -1.85 1.67
N ILE A 146 -11.87 -1.80 2.86
CA ILE A 146 -10.42 -1.59 3.04
C ILE A 146 -9.62 -2.76 2.48
N ALA A 147 -10.06 -4.01 2.67
CA ALA A 147 -9.42 -5.18 2.06
C ALA A 147 -9.40 -5.09 0.53
N SER A 148 -10.47 -4.61 -0.10
CA SER A 148 -10.49 -4.38 -1.56
C SER A 148 -9.56 -3.24 -1.99
N GLY A 149 -9.41 -2.19 -1.18
CA GLY A 149 -8.44 -1.12 -1.38
C GLY A 149 -7.00 -1.64 -1.33
N ILE A 150 -6.68 -2.49 -0.36
CA ILE A 150 -5.37 -3.15 -0.25
C ILE A 150 -5.09 -3.99 -1.49
N ALA A 151 -6.04 -4.80 -1.94
CA ALA A 151 -5.90 -5.62 -3.14
C ALA A 151 -5.64 -4.77 -4.39
N CYS A 152 -6.31 -3.62 -4.53
CA CYS A 152 -6.05 -2.67 -5.61
C CYS A 152 -4.68 -2.01 -5.48
N LEU A 153 -4.27 -1.62 -4.26
CA LEU A 153 -2.97 -0.99 -4.03
C LEU A 153 -1.80 -1.94 -4.36
N TRP A 154 -1.97 -3.23 -4.14
CA TRP A 154 -0.95 -4.25 -4.42
C TRP A 154 -0.59 -4.34 -5.91
N GLY A 155 -1.44 -3.87 -6.81
CA GLY A 155 -1.17 -3.86 -8.25
C GLY A 155 0.08 -3.05 -8.59
N ALA A 156 0.94 -3.59 -9.46
CA ALA A 156 2.23 -2.98 -9.86
C ALA A 156 2.08 -1.57 -10.44
N ALA A 157 0.95 -1.26 -11.07
CA ALA A 157 0.66 0.06 -11.63
C ALA A 157 0.21 1.10 -10.58
N HIS A 158 0.06 0.72 -9.32
CA HIS A 158 -0.43 1.61 -8.26
C HIS A 158 0.54 1.68 -7.07
N GLY A 159 0.71 0.63 -6.28
CA GLY A 159 1.53 0.66 -5.06
C GLY A 159 3.02 0.34 -5.25
N GLY A 160 3.46 0.03 -6.46
CA GLY A 160 4.83 -0.42 -6.74
C GLY A 160 5.84 0.68 -7.12
N ALA A 161 5.45 1.97 -7.06
CA ALA A 161 6.28 3.04 -7.61
C ALA A 161 7.60 3.27 -6.86
N ASN A 162 7.59 3.23 -5.54
CA ASN A 162 8.79 3.39 -4.71
C ASN A 162 9.74 2.18 -4.78
N GLU A 163 9.22 0.96 -4.90
CA GLU A 163 10.01 -0.23 -5.19
C GLU A 163 10.69 -0.13 -6.56
N ALA A 164 9.91 0.25 -7.59
CA ALA A 164 10.45 0.44 -8.94
C ALA A 164 11.53 1.53 -8.98
N CYS A 165 11.39 2.58 -8.17
CA CYS A 165 12.40 3.62 -8.03
C CYS A 165 13.71 3.08 -7.46
N LEU A 166 13.66 2.29 -6.38
CA LEU A 166 14.87 1.69 -5.82
C LEU A 166 15.54 0.70 -6.79
N ARG A 167 14.76 -0.12 -7.48
CA ARG A 167 15.29 -1.04 -8.52
C ARG A 167 16.00 -0.27 -9.64
N MET A 168 15.45 0.87 -10.06
CA MET A 168 16.08 1.75 -11.02
C MET A 168 17.41 2.32 -10.50
N LEU A 169 17.46 2.78 -9.24
CA LEU A 169 18.72 3.25 -8.64
C LEU A 169 19.76 2.13 -8.54
N ASP A 170 19.34 0.90 -8.24
CA ASP A 170 20.20 -0.29 -8.23
C ASP A 170 20.72 -0.63 -9.65
N GLU A 171 19.87 -0.50 -10.68
CA GLU A 171 20.25 -0.72 -12.09
C GLU A 171 21.28 0.32 -12.57
N ILE A 172 21.10 1.59 -12.21
CA ILE A 172 22.06 2.65 -12.50
C ILE A 172 23.38 2.37 -11.79
N GLY A 173 23.36 1.95 -10.54
CA GLY A 173 24.45 1.43 -9.74
C GLY A 173 25.56 2.43 -9.42
N ASN A 174 25.84 3.42 -10.28
CA ASN A 174 26.88 4.43 -10.09
C ASN A 174 26.53 5.74 -10.77
N VAL A 175 26.88 6.86 -10.15
CA VAL A 175 26.68 8.22 -10.68
C VAL A 175 27.24 8.38 -12.11
N LYS A 176 28.38 7.73 -12.41
CA LYS A 176 29.00 7.78 -13.75
C LYS A 176 28.12 7.20 -14.86
N ASN A 177 27.19 6.32 -14.53
CA ASN A 177 26.28 5.68 -15.48
C ASN A 177 25.05 6.55 -15.80
N ILE A 178 24.76 7.56 -15.01
CA ILE A 178 23.56 8.40 -15.15
C ILE A 178 23.37 8.93 -16.57
N PRO A 179 24.39 9.49 -17.27
CA PRO A 179 24.20 10.02 -18.63
C PRO A 179 23.68 8.97 -19.61
N GLN A 180 24.11 7.71 -19.49
CA GLN A 180 23.61 6.61 -20.33
C GLN A 180 22.13 6.35 -20.08
N PHE A 181 21.71 6.31 -18.81
CA PHE A 181 20.32 6.06 -18.43
C PHE A 181 19.39 7.25 -18.76
N ILE A 182 19.89 8.47 -18.68
CA ILE A 182 19.17 9.66 -19.14
C ILE A 182 18.91 9.58 -20.66
N ASN A 183 19.90 9.16 -21.45
CA ASN A 183 19.73 8.98 -22.89
C ASN A 183 18.67 7.89 -23.19
N LYS A 184 18.71 6.76 -22.49
CA LYS A 184 17.67 5.72 -22.58
C LYS A 184 16.28 6.29 -22.25
N ALA A 185 16.15 7.07 -21.18
CA ALA A 185 14.87 7.68 -20.77
C ALA A 185 14.32 8.67 -21.81
N LYS A 186 15.21 9.35 -22.56
CA LYS A 186 14.84 10.26 -23.64
C LYS A 186 14.44 9.53 -24.93
N ASP A 187 14.94 8.31 -25.15
CA ASP A 187 14.58 7.51 -26.32
C ASP A 187 13.18 6.88 -26.13
N LYS A 188 12.28 7.19 -27.07
CA LYS A 188 10.93 6.64 -27.07
C LYS A 188 10.88 5.13 -27.35
N ASN A 189 11.88 4.60 -28.01
CA ASN A 189 11.97 3.18 -28.38
C ASN A 189 12.63 2.33 -27.28
N ASP A 190 13.36 2.94 -26.35
CA ASP A 190 13.91 2.25 -25.20
C ASP A 190 12.81 1.97 -24.15
N PRO A 191 12.71 0.77 -23.60
CA PRO A 191 11.73 0.44 -22.55
C PRO A 191 12.04 1.11 -21.19
N PHE A 192 13.26 1.59 -20.98
CA PHE A 192 13.66 2.21 -19.73
C PHE A 192 12.84 3.49 -19.45
N ARG A 193 12.43 3.65 -18.20
CA ARG A 193 11.72 4.84 -17.71
C ARG A 193 12.31 5.29 -16.38
N LEU A 194 12.42 6.60 -16.18
CA LEU A 194 12.78 7.15 -14.89
C LEU A 194 11.60 6.99 -13.91
N MET A 195 11.79 6.11 -12.93
CA MET A 195 10.81 5.89 -11.88
C MET A 195 10.96 6.93 -10.77
N GLY A 196 9.85 7.34 -10.16
CA GLY A 196 9.85 8.40 -9.14
C GLY A 196 9.88 9.82 -9.72
N PHE A 197 9.66 9.98 -11.01
CA PHE A 197 9.59 11.28 -11.71
C PHE A 197 8.24 11.51 -12.37
N GLY A 198 7.79 12.76 -12.30
CA GLY A 198 6.48 13.17 -12.81
C GLY A 198 5.34 12.76 -11.89
N HIS A 199 4.20 13.40 -12.08
CA HIS A 199 3.00 13.12 -11.29
C HIS A 199 1.74 13.37 -12.12
N ARG A 200 0.73 12.54 -11.94
CA ARG A 200 -0.51 12.68 -12.71
C ARG A 200 -1.29 13.94 -12.35
N VAL A 201 -1.28 14.33 -11.08
CA VAL A 201 -1.99 15.51 -10.53
C VAL A 201 -1.08 16.74 -10.52
N TYR A 202 0.08 16.65 -9.86
CA TYR A 202 1.02 17.77 -9.78
C TYR A 202 1.68 18.05 -11.13
N LYS A 203 1.47 19.26 -11.64
CA LYS A 203 2.07 19.72 -12.91
C LYS A 203 3.43 20.39 -12.71
N ASN A 204 3.82 20.59 -11.48
CA ASN A 204 5.12 21.10 -11.04
C ASN A 204 5.75 20.10 -10.07
N TYR A 205 6.71 20.55 -9.29
CA TYR A 205 7.38 19.75 -8.27
C TYR A 205 6.38 19.23 -7.20
N ASP A 206 6.44 17.95 -6.87
CA ASP A 206 5.63 17.35 -5.81
C ASP A 206 6.08 17.92 -4.45
N PRO A 207 5.23 18.67 -3.72
CA PRO A 207 5.63 19.27 -2.44
C PRO A 207 6.04 18.23 -1.39
N ARG A 208 5.53 17.01 -1.49
CA ARG A 208 5.87 15.88 -0.61
C ARG A 208 7.32 15.43 -0.82
N ALA A 209 7.83 15.50 -2.05
CA ALA A 209 9.19 15.11 -2.38
C ALA A 209 10.23 15.94 -1.61
N LYS A 210 10.00 17.25 -1.40
CA LYS A 210 10.89 18.10 -0.58
C LYS A 210 10.95 17.67 0.87
N VAL A 211 9.81 17.28 1.45
CA VAL A 211 9.76 16.77 2.81
C VAL A 211 10.50 15.45 2.93
N MET A 212 10.29 14.54 1.97
CA MET A 212 10.97 13.25 1.93
C MET A 212 12.47 13.38 1.69
N GLN A 213 12.90 14.29 0.82
CA GLN A 213 14.32 14.60 0.60
C GLN A 213 15.00 15.03 1.91
N LYS A 214 14.42 16.02 2.59
CA LYS A 214 14.94 16.47 3.88
C LYS A 214 15.00 15.34 4.91
N THR A 215 13.93 14.55 4.99
CA THR A 215 13.85 13.39 5.90
C THR A 215 14.91 12.33 5.56
N CYS A 216 15.16 12.10 4.28
CA CYS A 216 16.19 11.17 3.81
C CYS A 216 17.58 11.63 4.29
N HIS A 217 17.93 12.90 4.10
CA HIS A 217 19.21 13.44 4.57
C HIS A 217 19.34 13.36 6.09
N GLU A 218 18.32 13.79 6.86
CA GLU A 218 18.31 13.73 8.32
C GLU A 218 18.52 12.30 8.85
N LEU A 219 17.82 11.33 8.23
CA LEU A 219 17.90 9.93 8.66
C LEU A 219 19.26 9.30 8.31
N LEU A 220 19.73 9.46 7.07
CA LEU A 220 20.99 8.90 6.63
C LEU A 220 22.19 9.50 7.38
N ASP A 221 22.09 10.80 7.71
CA ASP A 221 23.08 11.47 8.56
C ASP A 221 23.14 10.86 9.97
N HIS A 222 21.97 10.71 10.59
CA HIS A 222 21.84 10.10 11.92
C HIS A 222 22.33 8.64 11.96
N LEU A 223 22.09 7.88 10.89
CA LEU A 223 22.52 6.47 10.80
C LEU A 223 23.98 6.30 10.35
N GLY A 224 24.71 7.37 10.08
CA GLY A 224 26.09 7.32 9.57
C GLY A 224 26.20 6.86 8.11
N LEU A 225 25.12 6.95 7.34
CA LEU A 225 24.99 6.50 5.94
C LEU A 225 25.05 7.66 4.93
N LYS A 226 25.70 8.77 5.27
CA LYS A 226 25.84 9.97 4.39
C LYS A 226 26.42 9.64 3.01
N ASN A 227 27.26 8.63 2.92
CA ASN A 227 27.91 8.23 1.68
C ASN A 227 27.17 7.07 0.99
N ASP A 228 25.88 6.89 1.25
CA ASP A 228 25.09 5.88 0.55
C ASP A 228 25.10 6.15 -0.97
N PRO A 229 25.56 5.19 -1.79
CA PRO A 229 25.69 5.40 -3.24
C PRO A 229 24.35 5.66 -3.92
N LYS A 230 23.23 5.14 -3.39
CA LYS A 230 21.88 5.40 -3.94
C LYS A 230 21.45 6.84 -3.70
N LEU A 231 21.78 7.39 -2.52
CA LEU A 231 21.53 8.81 -2.25
C LEU A 231 22.31 9.69 -3.22
N ALA A 232 23.58 9.39 -3.48
CA ALA A 232 24.39 10.14 -4.43
C ALA A 232 23.81 10.10 -5.85
N ILE A 233 23.36 8.93 -6.32
CA ILE A 233 22.68 8.78 -7.61
C ILE A 233 21.36 9.57 -7.61
N ALA A 234 20.57 9.49 -6.56
CA ALA A 234 19.28 10.19 -6.46
C ALA A 234 19.48 11.71 -6.50
N MET A 235 20.43 12.26 -5.77
CA MET A 235 20.73 13.70 -5.79
C MET A 235 21.17 14.20 -7.16
N GLU A 236 22.02 13.44 -7.87
CA GLU A 236 22.47 13.83 -9.22
C GLU A 236 21.33 13.72 -10.24
N LEU A 237 20.50 12.67 -10.15
CA LEU A 237 19.28 12.57 -11.00
C LEU A 237 18.30 13.71 -10.76
N GLU A 238 18.08 14.09 -9.49
CA GLU A 238 17.22 15.24 -9.17
C GLU A 238 17.78 16.52 -9.78
N LYS A 239 19.08 16.78 -9.61
CA LYS A 239 19.72 17.95 -10.17
C LYS A 239 19.54 18.00 -11.71
N ILE A 240 19.79 16.91 -12.40
CA ILE A 240 19.60 16.81 -13.84
C ILE A 240 18.14 17.07 -14.22
N ALA A 241 17.18 16.48 -13.51
CA ALA A 241 15.76 16.66 -13.80
C ALA A 241 15.27 18.10 -13.58
N LEU A 242 15.94 18.87 -12.71
CA LEU A 242 15.63 20.27 -12.48
C LEU A 242 16.30 21.24 -13.49
N GLU A 243 17.36 20.81 -14.16
CA GLU A 243 18.18 21.65 -15.07
C GLU A 243 18.00 21.28 -16.55
N ASP A 244 17.67 20.06 -16.88
CA ASP A 244 17.60 19.55 -18.26
C ASP A 244 16.25 19.90 -18.92
N GLU A 245 16.29 20.58 -20.07
CA GLU A 245 15.10 21.06 -20.79
C GLU A 245 14.07 19.98 -21.09
N TYR A 246 14.49 18.76 -21.44
CA TYR A 246 13.58 17.65 -21.71
C TYR A 246 12.69 17.30 -20.51
N PHE A 247 13.28 17.28 -19.29
CA PHE A 247 12.53 16.97 -18.07
C PHE A 247 11.64 18.15 -17.65
N ILE A 248 12.12 19.39 -17.83
CA ILE A 248 11.38 20.59 -17.53
C ILE A 248 10.14 20.70 -18.45
N GLU A 249 10.31 20.55 -19.76
CA GLU A 249 9.21 20.61 -20.74
C GLU A 249 8.16 19.53 -20.46
N LYS A 250 8.59 18.31 -20.11
CA LYS A 250 7.71 17.20 -19.79
C LYS A 250 7.22 17.17 -18.35
N LYS A 251 7.66 18.12 -17.52
CA LYS A 251 7.30 18.23 -16.09
C LYS A 251 7.63 16.95 -15.30
N LEU A 252 8.77 16.36 -15.59
CA LEU A 252 9.27 15.14 -14.96
C LEU A 252 10.11 15.48 -13.72
N TYR A 253 9.49 16.10 -12.73
CA TYR A 253 10.12 16.43 -11.45
C TYR A 253 10.04 15.23 -10.49
N PRO A 254 10.97 15.11 -9.51
CA PRO A 254 10.88 14.09 -8.47
C PRO A 254 9.54 14.15 -7.73
N ASN A 255 8.96 12.99 -7.47
CA ASN A 255 7.75 12.82 -6.67
C ASN A 255 8.06 12.19 -5.31
N VAL A 256 7.04 11.92 -4.49
CA VAL A 256 7.22 11.37 -3.15
C VAL A 256 7.91 10.00 -3.14
N ASP A 257 7.71 9.19 -4.18
CA ASP A 257 8.25 7.82 -4.26
C ASP A 257 9.76 7.81 -4.49
N PHE A 258 10.32 8.91 -5.02
CA PHE A 258 11.74 9.02 -5.33
C PHE A 258 12.64 8.88 -4.10
N TYR A 259 12.29 9.54 -2.99
CA TYR A 259 13.07 9.47 -1.76
C TYR A 259 12.50 8.48 -0.72
N SER A 260 11.19 8.19 -0.76
CA SER A 260 10.56 7.34 0.26
C SER A 260 11.15 5.92 0.29
N GLY A 261 11.49 5.36 -0.87
CA GLY A 261 12.13 4.05 -0.96
C GLY A 261 13.50 4.01 -0.27
N ILE A 262 14.31 5.06 -0.44
CA ILE A 262 15.63 5.17 0.21
C ILE A 262 15.46 5.26 1.73
N VAL A 263 14.50 6.07 2.19
CA VAL A 263 14.20 6.23 3.63
C VAL A 263 13.74 4.90 4.24
N MET A 264 12.80 4.19 3.60
CA MET A 264 12.32 2.91 4.09
C MET A 264 13.43 1.85 4.12
N LYS A 265 14.27 1.81 3.09
CA LYS A 265 15.43 0.92 3.05
C LYS A 265 16.44 1.22 4.15
N ALA A 266 16.74 2.51 4.39
CA ALA A 266 17.65 2.95 5.45
C ALA A 266 17.13 2.59 6.86
N MET A 267 15.81 2.58 7.06
CA MET A 267 15.19 2.11 8.29
C MET A 267 15.25 0.58 8.48
N GLY A 268 15.70 -0.17 7.48
CA GLY A 268 15.83 -1.62 7.55
C GLY A 268 14.65 -2.42 6.96
N PHE A 269 13.68 -1.76 6.34
CA PHE A 269 12.59 -2.48 5.68
C PHE A 269 13.04 -3.11 4.35
N PRO A 270 12.69 -4.36 4.09
CA PRO A 270 12.87 -4.97 2.77
C PRO A 270 11.87 -4.38 1.77
N MET A 271 12.19 -4.45 0.47
CA MET A 271 11.35 -3.86 -0.59
C MET A 271 9.93 -4.42 -0.63
N GLU A 272 9.76 -5.68 -0.27
CA GLU A 272 8.47 -6.37 -0.19
C GLU A 272 7.51 -5.71 0.81
N MET A 273 8.05 -4.96 1.78
CA MET A 273 7.26 -4.22 2.76
C MET A 273 6.80 -2.84 2.28
N PHE A 274 7.31 -2.30 1.19
CA PHE A 274 7.04 -0.91 0.80
C PHE A 274 5.56 -0.64 0.50
N THR A 275 4.93 -1.52 -0.28
CA THR A 275 3.48 -1.43 -0.53
C THR A 275 2.67 -1.64 0.76
N VAL A 276 3.15 -2.48 1.68
CA VAL A 276 2.52 -2.69 3.00
C VAL A 276 2.59 -1.42 3.84
N LEU A 277 3.75 -0.74 3.89
CA LEU A 277 3.93 0.55 4.56
C LEU A 277 3.01 1.62 3.97
N PHE A 278 2.89 1.63 2.64
CA PHE A 278 1.95 2.50 1.95
C PHE A 278 0.50 2.20 2.39
N ALA A 279 0.08 0.93 2.47
CA ALA A 279 -1.25 0.55 2.93
C ALA A 279 -1.51 1.00 4.38
N VAL A 280 -0.52 0.89 5.28
CA VAL A 280 -0.62 1.39 6.66
C VAL A 280 -0.90 2.90 6.67
N GLY A 281 -0.11 3.69 5.93
CA GLY A 281 -0.31 5.13 5.82
C GLY A 281 -1.66 5.49 5.19
N ARG A 282 -2.03 4.82 4.08
CA ARG A 282 -3.25 5.12 3.33
C ARG A 282 -4.54 4.67 4.02
N THR A 283 -4.48 3.82 5.02
CA THR A 283 -5.67 3.32 5.71
C THR A 283 -6.54 4.44 6.26
N VAL A 284 -5.95 5.48 6.84
CA VAL A 284 -6.71 6.62 7.37
C VAL A 284 -7.47 7.35 6.27
N GLY A 285 -6.85 7.56 5.10
CA GLY A 285 -7.50 8.16 3.95
C GLY A 285 -8.63 7.30 3.39
N TRP A 286 -8.42 5.99 3.25
CA TRP A 286 -9.47 5.07 2.82
C TRP A 286 -10.66 5.07 3.76
N VAL A 287 -10.41 5.05 5.07
CA VAL A 287 -11.43 5.07 6.10
C VAL A 287 -12.22 6.38 6.05
N SER A 288 -11.54 7.52 5.95
CA SER A 288 -12.17 8.84 5.85
C SER A 288 -13.01 8.97 4.58
N GLN A 289 -12.49 8.53 3.44
CA GLN A 289 -13.20 8.54 2.16
C GLN A 289 -14.43 7.62 2.17
N TRP A 290 -14.34 6.49 2.86
CA TRP A 290 -15.45 5.57 3.03
C TRP A 290 -16.54 6.17 3.93
N ASP A 291 -16.17 6.74 5.08
CA ASP A 291 -17.12 7.33 6.05
C ASP A 291 -17.84 8.54 5.46
N GLU A 292 -17.10 9.45 4.81
CA GLU A 292 -17.66 10.58 4.06
C GLU A 292 -18.68 10.13 3.01
N MET A 293 -18.36 9.08 2.25
CA MET A 293 -19.26 8.53 1.23
C MET A 293 -20.55 7.96 1.85
N ILE A 294 -20.45 7.25 2.98
CA ILE A 294 -21.63 6.69 3.66
C ILE A 294 -22.54 7.80 4.23
N GLU A 295 -21.95 8.93 4.66
CA GLU A 295 -22.72 10.08 5.17
C GLU A 295 -23.40 10.87 4.05
N ASP A 296 -22.93 10.79 2.81
CA ASP A 296 -23.50 11.50 1.67
C ASP A 296 -24.84 10.88 1.25
N LYS A 297 -25.93 11.56 1.57
CA LYS A 297 -27.31 11.13 1.22
C LYS A 297 -27.55 11.06 -0.30
N SER A 298 -26.73 11.73 -1.10
CA SER A 298 -26.81 11.69 -2.57
C SER A 298 -26.12 10.46 -3.16
N GLN A 299 -25.33 9.75 -2.37
CA GLN A 299 -24.59 8.57 -2.81
C GLN A 299 -25.52 7.47 -3.34
N ARG A 300 -25.12 6.89 -4.43
CA ARG A 300 -25.79 5.74 -5.07
C ARG A 300 -24.77 4.64 -5.31
N ILE A 301 -25.25 3.42 -5.48
CA ILE A 301 -24.39 2.29 -5.85
C ILE A 301 -23.60 2.63 -7.11
N GLY A 302 -22.29 2.43 -7.04
CA GLY A 302 -21.39 2.70 -8.14
C GLY A 302 -21.63 1.73 -9.31
N ARG A 303 -22.05 2.28 -10.45
CA ARG A 303 -22.27 1.53 -11.68
C ARG A 303 -21.65 2.29 -12.85
N PRO A 304 -20.53 1.79 -13.41
CA PRO A 304 -19.95 2.42 -14.58
C PRO A 304 -20.95 2.48 -15.75
N ARG A 305 -20.95 3.59 -16.46
CA ARG A 305 -21.69 3.69 -17.72
C ARG A 305 -20.89 2.96 -18.80
N GLN A 306 -21.60 2.15 -19.57
CA GLN A 306 -21.00 1.38 -20.64
C GLN A 306 -21.62 1.80 -21.99
N LEU A 307 -20.77 1.90 -23.00
CA LEU A 307 -21.17 2.04 -24.39
C LEU A 307 -20.90 0.71 -25.07
N TYR A 308 -21.96 0.07 -25.53
CA TYR A 308 -21.82 -1.15 -26.31
C TYR A 308 -21.26 -0.81 -27.71
N VAL A 309 -20.11 -1.36 -28.04
CA VAL A 309 -19.42 -1.17 -29.33
C VAL A 309 -19.38 -2.46 -30.18
N GLY A 310 -20.06 -3.51 -29.74
CA GLY A 310 -20.18 -4.74 -30.51
C GLY A 310 -21.25 -4.67 -31.60
N ASN A 311 -21.39 -5.73 -32.36
CA ASN A 311 -22.41 -5.82 -33.43
C ASN A 311 -23.80 -5.85 -32.80
N PRO A 312 -24.69 -4.88 -33.11
CA PRO A 312 -26.09 -4.92 -32.71
C PRO A 312 -26.82 -5.99 -33.55
N GLY A 313 -27.56 -6.83 -32.89
CA GLY A 313 -28.41 -7.83 -33.57
C GLY A 313 -27.61 -8.91 -34.25
N ARG A 314 -27.54 -10.09 -33.65
CA ARG A 314 -27.08 -11.31 -34.28
C ARG A 314 -28.21 -12.34 -34.15
N ASP A 315 -28.56 -13.00 -35.26
CA ASP A 315 -29.42 -14.15 -35.20
C ASP A 315 -28.71 -15.27 -34.46
N TYR A 316 -29.48 -16.03 -33.69
CA TYR A 316 -28.94 -17.23 -33.03
C TYR A 316 -28.51 -18.22 -34.10
N GLN A 317 -27.28 -18.67 -34.02
CA GLN A 317 -26.81 -19.79 -34.86
C GLN A 317 -26.64 -21.02 -33.97
N ASP A 318 -27.10 -22.17 -34.49
CA ASP A 318 -26.89 -23.44 -33.84
C ASP A 318 -25.38 -23.70 -33.62
N ILE A 319 -25.07 -24.42 -32.55
CA ILE A 319 -23.68 -24.67 -32.16
C ILE A 319 -22.85 -25.38 -33.25
N ASN A 320 -23.51 -26.16 -34.09
CA ASN A 320 -22.87 -26.87 -35.19
C ASN A 320 -22.60 -25.96 -36.42
N ASN A 321 -23.12 -24.72 -36.41
CA ASN A 321 -23.01 -23.76 -37.52
C ASN A 321 -22.25 -22.47 -37.08
N ARG A 322 -21.58 -22.52 -35.95
CA ARG A 322 -20.76 -21.40 -35.41
C ARG A 322 -19.32 -21.48 -35.84
#